data_47b492bc89341c5ea496934d8b6533a4
#
_entry.id   47b492bc89341c5ea496934d8b6533a4
#
_cell.length_a   1.000
_cell.length_b   1.000
_cell.length_c   1.000
_cell.angle_alpha   90.00
_cell.angle_beta   90.00
_cell.angle_gamma   90.00
#
_symmetry.space_group_name_H-M   'P 1'
#
loop_
_entity.id
_entity.type
_entity.pdbx_description
1 polymer ?
#
loop_
_entity_poly.entity_id
_entity_poly.type
_entity_poly.pdbx_seq_one_letter_code
_entity_poly.pdbx_strand_id
1 'polypeptide(L)'
;MTAAALPTRALFTLTGQDRPGVTAAVVAALASVPGTAVHDVEQVVIRGRLVLGLSVALDGDPEPVVTAVRRAAVGLGLDVEARVGADVPAPAPRRGERHHVILLGRPLTASALAAVARTVADHGGNLDAITRLSRYPVTSLELMVSGAAGEPLRVALSEVAADTGIDIAVERAGLSRRAKRLIVFDVDSTLITGEVIEMLAAHAGCEAEVARVTEEAMRGDLDFAASLRARVALLAGLDAAVLADVRAAVELTPGARTLVRTLKRMGYRCGIVSGGFTQVTDHLVELLDLDFSAANTLEVVDGTLTGRVVGEIVDRPGKAVALRRFAAEMGVPLSQTVAVGDGANDIDMLTAAGLGIAFNAKPALRAVADTAINQPYLDAVLFFLGISRDDVEAADEADPALGAAVYGPDGSW
;
A
#
# COMPACT_ATOMS: atom_id res chain seq x y z
N MET A 1 45.47 -7.66 -33.07
CA MET A 1 44.44 -7.86 -32.05
C MET A 1 43.26 -8.52 -32.76
N THR A 2 43.10 -9.82 -32.60
CA THR A 2 41.97 -10.59 -33.12
C THR A 2 40.72 -10.14 -32.33
N ALA A 3 39.69 -9.67 -33.03
CA ALA A 3 38.42 -9.39 -32.42
C ALA A 3 37.93 -10.67 -31.71
N ALA A 4 37.76 -10.62 -30.38
CA ALA A 4 37.19 -11.72 -29.66
C ALA A 4 35.78 -11.96 -30.23
N ALA A 5 35.51 -13.15 -30.71
CA ALA A 5 34.17 -13.53 -31.16
C ALA A 5 33.20 -13.31 -30.00
N LEU A 6 32.05 -12.68 -30.29
CA LEU A 6 31.01 -12.52 -29.30
C LEU A 6 30.57 -13.92 -28.81
N PRO A 7 30.40 -14.12 -27.48
CA PRO A 7 29.99 -15.40 -26.96
C PRO A 7 28.63 -15.82 -27.52
N THR A 8 28.52 -17.10 -27.87
CA THR A 8 27.22 -17.66 -28.29
C THR A 8 26.27 -17.63 -27.14
N ARG A 9 25.01 -17.23 -27.38
CA ARG A 9 23.96 -17.21 -26.34
C ARG A 9 23.03 -18.40 -26.49
N ALA A 10 22.57 -18.90 -25.37
CA ALA A 10 21.47 -19.86 -25.35
C ALA A 10 20.43 -19.44 -24.29
N LEU A 11 19.14 -19.62 -24.64
CA LEU A 11 18.00 -19.41 -23.77
C LEU A 11 17.29 -20.75 -23.61
N PHE A 12 17.12 -21.17 -22.35
CA PHE A 12 16.37 -22.36 -21.97
C PHE A 12 15.10 -21.95 -21.25
N THR A 13 13.96 -22.53 -21.64
CA THR A 13 12.71 -22.43 -20.90
C THR A 13 12.30 -23.83 -20.50
N LEU A 14 12.26 -24.09 -19.19
CA LEU A 14 11.87 -25.38 -18.62
C LEU A 14 10.54 -25.27 -17.91
N THR A 15 9.64 -26.23 -18.15
CA THR A 15 8.33 -26.25 -17.50
C THR A 15 8.02 -27.65 -16.97
N GLY A 16 7.37 -27.72 -15.81
CA GLY A 16 6.97 -29.00 -15.23
C GLY A 16 6.49 -28.90 -13.80
N GLN A 17 6.46 -30.02 -13.09
CA GLN A 17 6.09 -30.04 -11.67
C GLN A 17 7.26 -29.52 -10.82
N ASP A 18 6.96 -28.58 -9.93
CA ASP A 18 7.92 -28.06 -8.96
C ASP A 18 8.20 -29.10 -7.86
N ARG A 19 9.47 -29.23 -7.53
CA ARG A 19 9.95 -30.05 -6.41
C ARG A 19 11.36 -29.64 -5.98
N PRO A 20 11.74 -29.86 -4.71
CA PRO A 20 13.09 -29.55 -4.25
C PRO A 20 14.16 -30.20 -5.13
N GLY A 21 15.19 -29.41 -5.49
CA GLY A 21 16.35 -29.88 -6.25
C GLY A 21 16.24 -29.72 -7.78
N VAL A 22 15.09 -29.36 -8.33
CA VAL A 22 14.94 -29.17 -9.80
C VAL A 22 15.92 -28.13 -10.34
N THR A 23 15.93 -26.93 -9.80
CA THR A 23 16.83 -25.85 -10.23
C THR A 23 18.29 -26.22 -10.03
N ALA A 24 18.62 -26.86 -8.90
CA ALA A 24 19.98 -27.32 -8.61
C ALA A 24 20.48 -28.30 -9.68
N ALA A 25 19.66 -29.26 -10.09
CA ALA A 25 20.03 -30.25 -11.10
C ALA A 25 20.21 -29.62 -12.50
N VAL A 26 19.35 -28.67 -12.87
CA VAL A 26 19.49 -27.95 -14.16
C VAL A 26 20.74 -27.08 -14.17
N VAL A 27 21.02 -26.34 -13.10
CA VAL A 27 22.23 -25.49 -13.00
C VAL A 27 23.49 -26.36 -12.94
N ALA A 28 23.46 -27.52 -12.28
CA ALA A 28 24.56 -28.48 -12.30
C ALA A 28 24.86 -29.02 -13.71
N ALA A 29 23.81 -29.24 -14.52
CA ALA A 29 23.97 -29.61 -15.92
C ALA A 29 24.67 -28.49 -16.73
N LEU A 30 24.35 -27.22 -16.52
CA LEU A 30 25.07 -26.09 -17.12
C LEU A 30 26.53 -26.05 -16.66
N ALA A 31 26.78 -26.23 -15.37
CA ALA A 31 28.12 -26.18 -14.77
C ALA A 31 29.01 -27.37 -15.23
N SER A 32 28.44 -28.45 -15.74
CA SER A 32 29.19 -29.59 -16.28
C SER A 32 29.90 -29.30 -17.61
N VAL A 33 29.54 -28.17 -18.27
CA VAL A 33 30.15 -27.74 -19.54
C VAL A 33 31.02 -26.52 -19.29
N PRO A 34 32.36 -26.62 -19.43
CA PRO A 34 33.27 -25.52 -19.24
C PRO A 34 32.96 -24.32 -20.17
N GLY A 35 33.24 -23.12 -19.73
CA GLY A 35 32.99 -21.90 -20.52
C GLY A 35 31.50 -21.46 -20.56
N THR A 36 30.65 -22.05 -19.73
CA THR A 36 29.25 -21.64 -19.59
C THR A 36 29.12 -20.57 -18.50
N ALA A 37 28.63 -19.40 -18.87
CA ALA A 37 28.32 -18.32 -17.93
C ALA A 37 26.81 -18.03 -17.89
N VAL A 38 26.23 -17.96 -16.71
CA VAL A 38 24.81 -17.61 -16.55
C VAL A 38 24.67 -16.08 -16.62
N HIS A 39 23.81 -15.59 -17.51
CA HIS A 39 23.51 -14.18 -17.68
C HIS A 39 22.24 -13.76 -16.95
N ASP A 40 21.24 -14.64 -16.95
CA ASP A 40 19.95 -14.34 -16.33
C ASP A 40 19.24 -15.62 -15.91
N VAL A 41 18.49 -15.55 -14.80
CA VAL A 41 17.68 -16.65 -14.26
C VAL A 41 16.39 -16.10 -13.73
N GLU A 42 15.28 -16.59 -14.26
CA GLU A 42 13.94 -16.29 -13.72
C GLU A 42 13.21 -17.59 -13.44
N GLN A 43 12.58 -17.66 -12.26
CA GLN A 43 11.79 -18.81 -11.84
C GLN A 43 10.46 -18.37 -11.28
N VAL A 44 9.39 -19.00 -11.75
CA VAL A 44 8.04 -18.80 -11.22
C VAL A 44 7.41 -20.14 -10.93
N VAL A 45 6.77 -20.28 -9.76
CA VAL A 45 5.97 -21.46 -9.40
C VAL A 45 4.51 -21.06 -9.28
N ILE A 46 3.67 -21.64 -10.15
CA ILE A 46 2.23 -21.38 -10.19
C ILE A 46 1.51 -22.67 -9.80
N ARG A 47 0.93 -22.72 -8.58
CA ARG A 47 0.21 -23.87 -8.07
C ARG A 47 0.95 -25.19 -8.24
N GLY A 48 2.25 -25.22 -7.89
CA GLY A 48 3.10 -26.40 -8.01
C GLY A 48 3.65 -26.66 -9.43
N ARG A 49 3.39 -25.81 -10.40
CA ARG A 49 4.03 -25.84 -11.72
C ARG A 49 5.15 -24.82 -11.79
N LEU A 50 6.35 -25.33 -12.09
CA LEU A 50 7.56 -24.55 -12.35
C LEU A 50 7.59 -24.04 -13.79
N VAL A 51 7.97 -22.78 -13.95
CA VAL A 51 8.52 -22.21 -15.18
C VAL A 51 9.87 -21.63 -14.83
N LEU A 52 10.94 -22.16 -15.45
CA LEU A 52 12.32 -21.73 -15.21
C LEU A 52 12.92 -21.25 -16.54
N GLY A 53 13.29 -19.98 -16.59
CA GLY A 53 14.02 -19.35 -17.68
C GLY A 53 15.50 -19.21 -17.33
N LEU A 54 16.40 -19.58 -18.25
CA LEU A 54 17.85 -19.47 -18.07
C LEU A 54 18.47 -18.90 -19.34
N SER A 55 19.13 -17.76 -19.23
CA SER A 55 19.94 -17.17 -20.31
C SER A 55 21.42 -17.38 -20.00
N VAL A 56 22.14 -18.00 -20.91
CA VAL A 56 23.58 -18.31 -20.75
C VAL A 56 24.40 -17.82 -21.90
N ALA A 57 25.65 -17.47 -21.62
CA ALA A 57 26.70 -17.26 -22.65
C ALA A 57 27.67 -18.44 -22.67
N LEU A 58 28.16 -18.75 -23.84
CA LEU A 58 28.97 -19.94 -24.12
C LEU A 58 30.20 -19.55 -24.91
N ASP A 59 31.36 -20.11 -24.54
CA ASP A 59 32.57 -20.03 -25.31
C ASP A 59 32.63 -21.24 -26.25
N GLY A 60 32.12 -21.10 -27.50
CA GLY A 60 32.19 -22.14 -28.52
C GLY A 60 30.85 -22.80 -28.91
N ASP A 61 30.88 -24.13 -29.13
CA ASP A 61 29.73 -24.90 -29.58
C ASP A 61 28.66 -25.01 -28.49
N PRO A 62 27.40 -24.61 -28.73
CA PRO A 62 26.32 -24.70 -27.78
C PRO A 62 25.74 -26.12 -27.57
N GLU A 63 25.97 -27.05 -28.48
CA GLU A 63 25.33 -28.37 -28.47
C GLU A 63 25.63 -29.20 -27.20
N PRO A 64 26.83 -29.16 -26.59
CA PRO A 64 27.10 -29.86 -25.33
C PRO A 64 26.19 -29.35 -24.16
N VAL A 65 25.97 -28.03 -24.08
CA VAL A 65 25.12 -27.45 -23.05
C VAL A 65 23.66 -27.78 -23.29
N VAL A 66 23.19 -27.66 -24.54
CA VAL A 66 21.81 -28.04 -24.92
C VAL A 66 21.53 -29.51 -24.57
N THR A 67 22.48 -30.39 -24.91
CA THR A 67 22.36 -31.83 -24.61
C THR A 67 22.35 -32.08 -23.09
N ALA A 68 23.22 -31.41 -22.31
CA ALA A 68 23.27 -31.56 -20.85
C ALA A 68 21.97 -31.11 -20.19
N VAL A 69 21.44 -29.96 -20.57
CA VAL A 69 20.18 -29.42 -20.03
C VAL A 69 19.00 -30.31 -20.43
N ARG A 70 18.90 -30.75 -21.68
CA ARG A 70 17.84 -31.68 -22.12
C ARG A 70 17.84 -32.99 -21.34
N ARG A 71 19.03 -33.55 -21.12
CA ARG A 71 19.17 -34.79 -20.32
C ARG A 71 18.70 -34.58 -18.89
N ALA A 72 19.09 -33.46 -18.26
CA ALA A 72 18.63 -33.12 -16.91
C ALA A 72 17.10 -32.95 -16.87
N ALA A 73 16.53 -32.23 -17.84
CA ALA A 73 15.09 -32.00 -17.96
C ALA A 73 14.32 -33.33 -18.07
N VAL A 74 14.75 -34.23 -18.95
CA VAL A 74 14.12 -35.58 -19.09
C VAL A 74 14.17 -36.34 -17.77
N GLY A 75 15.33 -36.37 -17.08
CA GLY A 75 15.48 -37.03 -15.79
C GLY A 75 14.60 -36.46 -14.68
N LEU A 76 14.20 -35.22 -14.83
CA LEU A 76 13.33 -34.49 -13.91
C LEU A 76 11.85 -34.50 -14.33
N GLY A 77 11.51 -35.00 -15.51
CA GLY A 77 10.15 -34.96 -16.05
C GLY A 77 9.71 -33.55 -16.42
N LEU A 78 10.65 -32.72 -16.91
CA LEU A 78 10.39 -31.36 -17.37
C LEU A 78 10.39 -31.31 -18.91
N ASP A 79 9.52 -30.46 -19.44
CA ASP A 79 9.61 -30.01 -20.82
C ASP A 79 10.68 -28.93 -20.93
N VAL A 80 11.46 -28.92 -22.02
CA VAL A 80 12.50 -27.93 -22.27
C VAL A 80 12.45 -27.42 -23.70
N GLU A 81 12.39 -26.09 -23.85
CA GLU A 81 12.65 -25.36 -25.09
C GLU A 81 14.04 -24.73 -25.01
N ALA A 82 14.84 -24.89 -26.07
CA ALA A 82 16.18 -24.28 -26.17
C ALA A 82 16.25 -23.47 -27.45
N ARG A 83 16.66 -22.21 -27.35
CA ARG A 83 16.98 -21.31 -28.45
C ARG A 83 18.45 -20.94 -28.37
N VAL A 84 19.16 -20.91 -29.50
CA VAL A 84 20.61 -20.73 -29.55
C VAL A 84 21.02 -19.70 -30.58
N GLY A 85 22.04 -18.92 -30.29
CA GLY A 85 22.67 -17.99 -31.23
C GLY A 85 21.71 -16.86 -31.64
N ALA A 86 21.46 -16.72 -32.92
CA ALA A 86 20.61 -15.67 -33.51
C ALA A 86 19.12 -15.80 -33.09
N ASP A 87 18.68 -17.01 -32.70
CA ASP A 87 17.31 -17.28 -32.26
C ASP A 87 17.06 -16.82 -30.81
N VAL A 88 18.13 -16.46 -30.07
CA VAL A 88 17.99 -15.88 -28.73
C VAL A 88 17.62 -14.41 -28.86
N PRO A 89 16.44 -13.98 -28.35
CA PRO A 89 16.05 -12.58 -28.40
C PRO A 89 17.11 -11.70 -27.72
N ALA A 90 17.45 -10.58 -28.34
CA ALA A 90 18.24 -9.58 -27.63
C ALA A 90 17.49 -9.10 -26.38
N PRO A 91 18.19 -8.80 -25.27
CA PRO A 91 17.55 -8.18 -24.13
C PRO A 91 16.76 -6.95 -24.61
N ALA A 92 15.48 -6.89 -24.25
CA ALA A 92 14.68 -5.75 -24.64
C ALA A 92 15.33 -4.48 -24.06
N PRO A 93 15.53 -3.41 -24.88
CA PRO A 93 16.03 -2.16 -24.34
C PRO A 93 15.10 -1.72 -23.21
N ARG A 94 15.68 -1.21 -22.09
CA ARG A 94 14.88 -0.64 -21.00
C ARG A 94 14.01 0.46 -21.60
N ARG A 95 12.70 0.18 -21.71
CA ARG A 95 11.75 1.11 -22.32
C ARG A 95 11.36 2.15 -21.27
N GLY A 96 11.69 3.42 -21.50
CA GLY A 96 11.15 4.61 -20.86
C GLY A 96 10.99 4.54 -19.33
N GLU A 97 9.95 5.20 -18.84
CA GLU A 97 9.58 5.15 -17.42
C GLU A 97 9.04 3.77 -17.04
N ARG A 98 9.25 3.42 -15.78
CA ARG A 98 8.71 2.19 -15.19
C ARG A 98 7.80 2.54 -14.02
N HIS A 99 6.70 1.82 -13.92
CA HIS A 99 5.68 2.04 -12.90
C HIS A 99 5.28 0.72 -12.24
N HIS A 100 4.95 0.79 -10.97
CA HIS A 100 4.17 -0.21 -10.28
C HIS A 100 2.70 0.19 -10.36
N VAL A 101 1.88 -0.68 -10.92
CA VAL A 101 0.43 -0.53 -10.93
C VAL A 101 -0.14 -1.58 -9.97
N ILE A 102 -0.73 -1.12 -8.88
CA ILE A 102 -1.29 -2.00 -7.85
C ILE A 102 -2.81 -2.03 -8.02
N LEU A 103 -3.35 -3.23 -8.07
CA LEU A 103 -4.79 -3.47 -8.20
C LEU A 103 -5.32 -4.07 -6.90
N LEU A 104 -6.47 -3.58 -6.42
CA LEU A 104 -7.19 -4.16 -5.31
C LEU A 104 -8.63 -4.44 -5.75
N GLY A 105 -9.14 -5.63 -5.48
CA GLY A 105 -10.51 -5.99 -5.82
C GLY A 105 -11.08 -7.10 -4.94
N ARG A 106 -12.40 -7.06 -4.74
CA ARG A 106 -13.13 -8.09 -3.99
C ARG A 106 -14.48 -8.40 -4.65
N PRO A 107 -14.49 -9.33 -5.63
CA PRO A 107 -13.35 -10.02 -6.26
C PRO A 107 -12.62 -9.12 -7.27
N LEU A 108 -11.36 -9.45 -7.58
CA LEU A 108 -10.67 -8.92 -8.76
C LEU A 108 -11.08 -9.76 -9.96
N THR A 109 -11.90 -9.19 -10.85
CA THR A 109 -12.47 -9.92 -11.99
C THR A 109 -11.54 -9.97 -13.20
N ALA A 110 -11.70 -10.97 -14.06
CA ALA A 110 -10.96 -11.06 -15.32
C ALA A 110 -11.27 -9.87 -16.26
N SER A 111 -12.49 -9.34 -16.24
CA SER A 111 -12.87 -8.16 -17.03
C SER A 111 -12.12 -6.89 -16.56
N ALA A 112 -12.00 -6.68 -15.24
CA ALA A 112 -11.23 -5.57 -14.70
C ALA A 112 -9.74 -5.68 -15.07
N LEU A 113 -9.13 -6.87 -14.90
CA LEU A 113 -7.75 -7.09 -15.30
C LEU A 113 -7.54 -6.89 -16.80
N ALA A 114 -8.48 -7.32 -17.65
CA ALA A 114 -8.42 -7.11 -19.09
C ALA A 114 -8.52 -5.63 -19.46
N ALA A 115 -9.36 -4.85 -18.77
CA ALA A 115 -9.47 -3.40 -18.97
C ALA A 115 -8.14 -2.71 -18.63
N VAL A 116 -7.55 -3.03 -17.46
CA VAL A 116 -6.24 -2.51 -17.05
C VAL A 116 -5.16 -2.84 -18.10
N ALA A 117 -5.05 -4.12 -18.51
CA ALA A 117 -4.04 -4.54 -19.46
C ALA A 117 -4.17 -3.84 -20.82
N ARG A 118 -5.41 -3.62 -21.29
CA ARG A 118 -5.69 -2.88 -22.53
C ARG A 118 -5.29 -1.41 -22.38
N THR A 119 -5.67 -0.76 -21.30
CA THR A 119 -5.30 0.63 -21.04
C THR A 119 -3.79 0.83 -20.99
N VAL A 120 -3.05 -0.09 -20.36
CA VAL A 120 -1.59 -0.08 -20.39
C VAL A 120 -1.05 -0.16 -21.82
N ALA A 121 -1.58 -1.10 -22.63
CA ALA A 121 -1.16 -1.27 -24.02
C ALA A 121 -1.49 -0.06 -24.91
N ASP A 122 -2.68 0.52 -24.76
CA ASP A 122 -3.15 1.71 -25.51
C ASP A 122 -2.26 2.94 -25.21
N HIS A 123 -1.63 2.99 -24.02
CA HIS A 123 -0.66 4.03 -23.64
C HIS A 123 0.80 3.65 -23.96
N GLY A 124 1.02 2.63 -24.81
CA GLY A 124 2.34 2.19 -25.23
C GLY A 124 3.13 1.44 -24.17
N GLY A 125 2.50 1.06 -23.07
CA GLY A 125 3.11 0.31 -21.98
C GLY A 125 3.16 -1.20 -22.25
N ASN A 126 4.08 -1.87 -21.56
CA ASN A 126 4.20 -3.32 -21.49
C ASN A 126 4.05 -3.79 -20.05
N LEU A 127 3.39 -4.92 -19.84
CA LEU A 127 3.36 -5.62 -18.55
C LEU A 127 4.59 -6.53 -18.46
N ASP A 128 5.60 -6.11 -17.70
CA ASP A 128 6.87 -6.85 -17.58
C ASP A 128 6.76 -8.00 -16.56
N ALA A 129 5.97 -7.80 -15.49
CA ALA A 129 5.72 -8.80 -14.45
C ALA A 129 4.37 -8.56 -13.78
N ILE A 130 3.76 -9.62 -13.27
CA ILE A 130 2.56 -9.58 -12.43
C ILE A 130 2.84 -10.43 -11.19
N THR A 131 2.77 -9.79 -10.01
CA THR A 131 3.00 -10.44 -8.72
C THR A 131 1.75 -10.30 -7.86
N ARG A 132 1.35 -11.37 -7.17
CA ARG A 132 0.26 -11.29 -6.22
C ARG A 132 0.78 -10.84 -4.86
N LEU A 133 0.19 -9.76 -4.32
CA LEU A 133 0.50 -9.25 -2.98
C LEU A 133 -0.45 -9.81 -1.91
N SER A 134 -1.71 -10.11 -2.28
CA SER A 134 -2.69 -10.66 -1.34
C SER A 134 -3.73 -11.53 -2.03
N ARG A 135 -4.25 -12.50 -1.28
CA ARG A 135 -5.44 -13.32 -1.65
C ARG A 135 -6.66 -12.92 -0.84
N TYR A 136 -6.46 -12.45 0.38
CA TYR A 136 -7.47 -12.18 1.38
C TYR A 136 -7.05 -11.00 2.28
N PRO A 137 -7.96 -10.18 2.81
CA PRO A 137 -9.42 -10.16 2.55
C PRO A 137 -9.78 -9.59 1.18
N VAL A 138 -8.82 -8.94 0.51
CA VAL A 138 -8.91 -8.44 -0.86
C VAL A 138 -7.86 -9.12 -1.72
N THR A 139 -8.16 -9.36 -3.00
CA THR A 139 -7.14 -9.78 -3.96
C THR A 139 -6.35 -8.56 -4.38
N SER A 140 -5.03 -8.61 -4.19
CA SER A 140 -4.11 -7.57 -4.64
C SER A 140 -3.10 -8.12 -5.62
N LEU A 141 -2.94 -7.44 -6.76
CA LEU A 141 -1.91 -7.70 -7.76
C LEU A 141 -1.04 -6.45 -7.93
N GLU A 142 0.25 -6.67 -8.04
CA GLU A 142 1.22 -5.67 -8.50
C GLU A 142 1.64 -5.99 -9.92
N LEU A 143 1.50 -5.03 -10.82
CA LEU A 143 1.94 -5.09 -12.20
C LEU A 143 3.14 -4.17 -12.38
N MET A 144 4.24 -4.70 -12.88
CA MET A 144 5.37 -3.89 -13.34
C MET A 144 5.12 -3.47 -14.77
N VAL A 145 4.99 -2.17 -15.00
CA VAL A 145 4.72 -1.57 -16.31
C VAL A 145 5.94 -0.79 -16.78
N SER A 146 6.34 -0.96 -18.05
CA SER A 146 7.37 -0.16 -18.71
C SER A 146 6.85 0.47 -19.99
N GLY A 147 7.42 1.63 -20.37
CA GLY A 147 7.17 2.27 -21.67
C GLY A 147 6.05 3.31 -21.69
N ALA A 148 5.09 3.24 -20.79
CA ALA A 148 4.03 4.24 -20.69
C ALA A 148 4.52 5.48 -19.90
N ALA A 149 4.04 6.67 -20.27
CA ALA A 149 4.23 7.88 -19.48
C ALA A 149 3.33 7.85 -18.24
N GLY A 150 3.88 8.19 -17.06
CA GLY A 150 3.21 7.97 -15.77
C GLY A 150 1.90 8.72 -15.60
N GLU A 151 1.88 10.02 -15.86
CA GLU A 151 0.69 10.84 -15.62
C GLU A 151 -0.48 10.50 -16.55
N PRO A 152 -0.32 10.36 -17.88
CA PRO A 152 -1.40 9.90 -18.75
C PRO A 152 -1.91 8.51 -18.37
N LEU A 153 -1.02 7.58 -18.00
CA LEU A 153 -1.40 6.25 -17.55
C LEU A 153 -2.22 6.30 -16.25
N ARG A 154 -1.81 7.12 -15.29
CA ARG A 154 -2.53 7.30 -14.01
C ARG A 154 -3.96 7.81 -14.24
N VAL A 155 -4.12 8.81 -15.09
CA VAL A 155 -5.44 9.38 -15.42
C VAL A 155 -6.33 8.30 -16.06
N ALA A 156 -5.84 7.61 -17.09
CA ALA A 156 -6.61 6.59 -17.78
C ALA A 156 -6.97 5.39 -16.87
N LEU A 157 -6.05 4.97 -15.99
CA LEU A 157 -6.33 3.90 -15.04
C LEU A 157 -7.29 4.33 -13.93
N SER A 158 -7.38 5.61 -13.59
CA SER A 158 -8.39 6.10 -12.64
C SER A 158 -9.81 6.00 -13.22
N GLU A 159 -9.97 6.19 -14.53
CA GLU A 159 -11.24 5.96 -15.23
C GLU A 159 -11.62 4.47 -15.21
N VAL A 160 -10.65 3.59 -15.47
CA VAL A 160 -10.86 2.13 -15.36
C VAL A 160 -11.26 1.73 -13.94
N ALA A 161 -10.66 2.32 -12.92
CA ALA A 161 -11.02 2.07 -11.52
C ALA A 161 -12.49 2.45 -11.25
N ALA A 162 -12.90 3.62 -11.73
CA ALA A 162 -14.30 4.09 -11.59
C ALA A 162 -15.31 3.16 -12.30
N ASP A 163 -14.97 2.70 -13.50
CA ASP A 163 -15.86 1.86 -14.32
C ASP A 163 -15.95 0.41 -13.82
N THR A 164 -14.87 -0.11 -13.26
CA THR A 164 -14.78 -1.52 -12.85
C THR A 164 -15.01 -1.76 -11.36
N GLY A 165 -14.98 -0.70 -10.55
CA GLY A 165 -15.15 -0.77 -9.09
C GLY A 165 -13.96 -1.40 -8.35
N ILE A 166 -12.79 -1.51 -8.99
CA ILE A 166 -11.55 -1.90 -8.33
C ILE A 166 -10.73 -0.67 -7.95
N ASP A 167 -9.84 -0.81 -6.96
CA ASP A 167 -8.90 0.26 -6.63
C ASP A 167 -7.61 0.08 -7.43
N ILE A 168 -7.08 1.16 -7.97
CA ILE A 168 -5.86 1.17 -8.78
C ILE A 168 -4.93 2.26 -8.26
N ALA A 169 -3.68 1.90 -7.96
CA ALA A 169 -2.60 2.86 -7.68
C ALA A 169 -1.54 2.77 -8.77
N VAL A 170 -0.98 3.92 -9.16
CA VAL A 170 0.14 4.00 -10.10
C VAL A 170 1.27 4.74 -9.42
N GLU A 171 2.37 4.04 -9.15
CA GLU A 171 3.56 4.61 -8.56
C GLU A 171 4.76 4.48 -9.51
N ARG A 172 5.60 5.51 -9.54
CA ARG A 172 6.86 5.43 -10.29
C ARG A 172 7.78 4.40 -9.67
N ALA A 173 8.29 3.47 -10.47
CA ALA A 173 9.26 2.48 -10.02
C ALA A 173 10.60 3.14 -9.69
N GLY A 174 11.25 2.65 -8.64
CA GLY A 174 12.57 3.14 -8.22
C GLY A 174 12.74 3.17 -6.70
N LEU A 175 13.83 3.77 -6.25
CA LEU A 175 14.18 3.82 -4.83
C LEU A 175 13.19 4.67 -4.00
N SER A 176 12.54 5.66 -4.60
CA SER A 176 11.60 6.56 -3.92
C SER A 176 10.42 5.83 -3.27
N ARG A 177 9.89 4.77 -3.93
CA ARG A 177 8.82 3.94 -3.36
C ARG A 177 9.26 3.25 -2.06
N ARG A 178 10.47 2.70 -2.05
CA ARG A 178 11.05 2.00 -0.90
C ARG A 178 11.62 2.95 0.17
N ALA A 179 11.65 4.24 -0.11
CA ALA A 179 12.21 5.25 0.78
C ALA A 179 11.20 5.84 1.75
N LYS A 180 9.92 5.45 1.71
CA LYS A 180 8.91 5.94 2.65
C LYS A 180 9.31 5.59 4.08
N ARG A 181 9.16 6.57 5.01
CA ARG A 181 9.65 6.47 6.40
C ARG A 181 8.69 7.05 7.44
N LEU A 182 7.72 7.84 7.01
CA LEU A 182 6.75 8.47 7.88
C LEU A 182 5.35 8.30 7.30
N ILE A 183 4.39 7.92 8.14
CA ILE A 183 2.99 7.87 7.77
C ILE A 183 2.14 8.65 8.76
N VAL A 184 1.19 9.40 8.24
CA VAL A 184 0.22 10.18 9.01
C VAL A 184 -1.19 9.76 8.61
N PHE A 185 -2.01 9.48 9.60
CA PHE A 185 -3.41 9.15 9.42
C PHE A 185 -4.30 10.29 9.92
N ASP A 186 -5.40 10.55 9.22
CA ASP A 186 -6.55 11.12 9.86
C ASP A 186 -7.15 10.12 10.86
N VAL A 187 -7.98 10.59 11.77
CA VAL A 187 -8.56 9.73 12.82
C VAL A 187 -9.99 9.36 12.49
N ASP A 188 -10.89 10.35 12.48
CA ASP A 188 -12.31 10.14 12.29
C ASP A 188 -12.59 9.54 10.89
N SER A 189 -13.38 8.48 10.83
CA SER A 189 -13.70 7.74 9.59
C SER A 189 -12.48 7.18 8.81
N THR A 190 -11.27 7.29 9.35
CA THR A 190 -10.01 6.77 8.76
C THR A 190 -9.36 5.74 9.69
N LEU A 191 -8.74 6.16 10.79
CA LEU A 191 -8.11 5.24 11.76
C LEU A 191 -9.14 4.56 12.67
N ILE A 192 -10.27 5.23 12.92
CA ILE A 192 -11.44 4.72 13.63
C ILE A 192 -12.67 4.73 12.72
N THR A 193 -13.66 3.90 13.03
CA THR A 193 -14.86 3.73 12.19
C THR A 193 -15.92 4.82 12.39
N GLY A 194 -15.79 5.67 13.41
CA GLY A 194 -16.78 6.70 13.78
C GLY A 194 -16.19 8.11 13.84
N GLU A 195 -17.04 9.03 14.28
CA GLU A 195 -16.72 10.45 14.49
C GLU A 195 -16.76 10.75 15.99
N VAL A 196 -15.64 11.20 16.57
CA VAL A 196 -15.54 11.48 18.02
C VAL A 196 -16.55 12.54 18.47
N ILE A 197 -16.79 13.57 17.64
CA ILE A 197 -17.75 14.62 17.99
C ILE A 197 -19.19 14.10 18.06
N GLU A 198 -19.57 13.11 17.25
CA GLU A 198 -20.89 12.48 17.28
C GLU A 198 -21.07 11.60 18.53
N MET A 199 -20.02 10.86 18.93
CA MET A 199 -20.02 10.09 20.16
C MET A 199 -20.23 10.99 21.38
N LEU A 200 -19.56 12.15 21.44
CA LEU A 200 -19.75 13.15 22.50
C LEU A 200 -21.15 13.76 22.46
N ALA A 201 -21.68 14.05 21.27
CA ALA A 201 -23.03 14.57 21.08
C ALA A 201 -24.10 13.60 21.59
N ALA A 202 -23.92 12.30 21.40
CA ALA A 202 -24.82 11.27 21.93
C ALA A 202 -24.90 11.31 23.48
N HIS A 203 -23.74 11.47 24.14
CA HIS A 203 -23.73 11.65 25.60
C HIS A 203 -24.32 12.98 26.07
N ALA A 204 -24.23 14.03 25.26
CA ALA A 204 -24.82 15.34 25.56
C ALA A 204 -26.32 15.44 25.17
N GLY A 205 -26.85 14.46 24.42
CA GLY A 205 -28.21 14.47 23.87
C GLY A 205 -28.45 15.57 22.83
N CYS A 206 -27.40 15.94 22.05
CA CYS A 206 -27.43 17.03 21.06
C CYS A 206 -27.02 16.57 19.65
N GLU A 207 -27.21 15.28 19.33
CA GLU A 207 -26.82 14.71 18.02
C GLU A 207 -27.48 15.46 16.85
N ALA A 208 -28.77 15.80 16.97
CA ALA A 208 -29.49 16.47 15.89
C ALA A 208 -28.92 17.87 15.60
N GLU A 209 -28.55 18.62 16.65
CA GLU A 209 -27.95 19.94 16.53
C GLU A 209 -26.54 19.87 15.94
N VAL A 210 -25.71 18.90 16.35
CA VAL A 210 -24.40 18.65 15.81
C VAL A 210 -24.48 18.27 14.33
N ALA A 211 -25.40 17.38 13.96
CA ALA A 211 -25.63 16.99 12.57
C ALA A 211 -26.04 18.19 11.70
N ARG A 212 -26.94 19.05 12.18
CA ARG A 212 -27.35 20.28 11.47
C ARG A 212 -26.16 21.22 11.21
N VAL A 213 -25.33 21.48 12.22
CA VAL A 213 -24.11 22.33 12.06
C VAL A 213 -23.13 21.71 11.08
N THR A 214 -23.00 20.39 11.09
CA THR A 214 -22.16 19.64 10.14
C THR A 214 -22.67 19.80 8.69
N GLU A 215 -23.98 19.71 8.48
CA GLU A 215 -24.60 19.93 7.16
C GLU A 215 -24.42 21.37 6.65
N GLU A 216 -24.54 22.36 7.52
CA GLU A 216 -24.28 23.78 7.19
C GLU A 216 -22.83 23.99 6.74
N ALA A 217 -21.86 23.38 7.44
CA ALA A 217 -20.45 23.41 7.04
C ALA A 217 -20.21 22.70 5.70
N MET A 218 -20.87 21.54 5.45
CA MET A 218 -20.76 20.82 4.20
C MET A 218 -21.34 21.60 3.00
N ARG A 219 -22.33 22.46 3.22
CA ARG A 219 -22.86 23.37 2.19
C ARG A 219 -21.99 24.59 1.96
N GLY A 220 -20.99 24.83 2.81
CA GLY A 220 -20.11 26.00 2.74
C GLY A 220 -20.65 27.24 3.46
N ASP A 221 -21.71 27.11 4.26
CA ASP A 221 -22.29 28.21 5.04
C ASP A 221 -21.40 28.58 6.24
N LEU A 222 -20.57 27.66 6.71
CA LEU A 222 -19.61 27.83 7.81
C LEU A 222 -18.22 27.35 7.38
N ASP A 223 -17.18 28.09 7.78
CA ASP A 223 -15.82 27.57 7.71
C ASP A 223 -15.59 26.48 8.77
N PHE A 224 -14.48 25.74 8.62
CA PHE A 224 -14.17 24.62 9.51
C PHE A 224 -14.07 25.06 10.99
N ALA A 225 -13.39 26.17 11.27
CA ALA A 225 -13.14 26.63 12.62
C ALA A 225 -14.46 27.12 13.29
N ALA A 226 -15.31 27.80 12.54
CA ALA A 226 -16.64 28.22 13.02
C ALA A 226 -17.53 27.01 13.28
N SER A 227 -17.56 26.03 12.37
CA SER A 227 -18.30 24.79 12.54
C SER A 227 -17.81 23.99 13.75
N LEU A 228 -16.50 23.83 13.93
CA LEU A 228 -15.92 23.16 15.07
C LEU A 228 -16.34 23.83 16.39
N ARG A 229 -16.18 25.16 16.48
CA ARG A 229 -16.58 25.91 17.67
C ARG A 229 -18.08 25.80 17.96
N ALA A 230 -18.93 25.86 16.93
CA ALA A 230 -20.39 25.74 17.11
C ALA A 230 -20.77 24.34 17.60
N ARG A 231 -20.17 23.27 17.09
CA ARG A 231 -20.41 21.91 17.55
C ARG A 231 -19.91 21.69 18.97
N VAL A 232 -18.70 22.18 19.29
CA VAL A 232 -18.13 22.05 20.64
C VAL A 232 -18.91 22.87 21.66
N ALA A 233 -19.47 24.04 21.30
CA ALA A 233 -20.32 24.82 22.19
C ALA A 233 -21.57 24.05 22.66
N LEU A 234 -22.09 23.12 21.86
CA LEU A 234 -23.20 22.24 22.23
C LEU A 234 -22.86 21.23 23.34
N LEU A 235 -21.57 20.98 23.57
CA LEU A 235 -21.07 20.08 24.60
C LEU A 235 -20.85 20.78 25.96
N ALA A 236 -21.16 22.06 26.05
CA ALA A 236 -20.99 22.82 27.30
C ALA A 236 -21.81 22.22 28.46
N GLY A 237 -21.15 22.01 29.60
CA GLY A 237 -21.78 21.42 30.79
C GLY A 237 -21.70 19.90 30.86
N LEU A 238 -21.18 19.22 29.84
CA LEU A 238 -20.99 17.76 29.85
C LEU A 238 -19.88 17.40 30.84
N ASP A 239 -20.11 16.39 31.68
CA ASP A 239 -19.09 15.85 32.59
C ASP A 239 -17.92 15.27 31.81
N ALA A 240 -16.71 15.68 32.15
CA ALA A 240 -15.48 15.20 31.49
C ALA A 240 -15.25 13.69 31.70
N ALA A 241 -15.90 13.04 32.66
CA ALA A 241 -15.84 11.58 32.83
C ALA A 241 -16.32 10.83 31.57
N VAL A 242 -17.24 11.42 30.80
CA VAL A 242 -17.73 10.87 29.51
C VAL A 242 -16.61 10.62 28.51
N LEU A 243 -15.52 11.38 28.58
CA LEU A 243 -14.35 11.15 27.70
C LEU A 243 -13.75 9.74 27.89
N ALA A 244 -13.88 9.14 29.07
CA ALA A 244 -13.45 7.77 29.32
C ALA A 244 -14.37 6.76 28.59
N ASP A 245 -15.68 7.01 28.64
CA ASP A 245 -16.66 6.16 27.95
C ASP A 245 -16.47 6.24 26.41
N VAL A 246 -16.28 7.46 25.90
CA VAL A 246 -15.99 7.66 24.46
C VAL A 246 -14.70 6.92 24.05
N ARG A 247 -13.61 7.03 24.82
CA ARG A 247 -12.37 6.28 24.54
C ARG A 247 -12.59 4.77 24.52
N ALA A 248 -13.41 4.26 25.44
CA ALA A 248 -13.72 2.82 25.50
C ALA A 248 -14.63 2.36 24.33
N ALA A 249 -15.44 3.27 23.79
CA ALA A 249 -16.35 3.00 22.67
C ALA A 249 -15.69 3.18 21.29
N VAL A 250 -14.46 3.73 21.20
CA VAL A 250 -13.76 3.90 19.93
C VAL A 250 -13.41 2.55 19.34
N GLU A 251 -13.87 2.32 18.12
CA GLU A 251 -13.55 1.13 17.33
C GLU A 251 -12.52 1.47 16.24
N LEU A 252 -11.41 0.73 16.22
CA LEU A 252 -10.40 0.87 15.17
C LEU A 252 -10.93 0.35 13.85
N THR A 253 -10.59 1.03 12.77
CA THR A 253 -10.82 0.54 11.41
C THR A 253 -10.15 -0.83 11.22
N PRO A 254 -10.84 -1.81 10.61
CA PRO A 254 -10.25 -3.12 10.34
C PRO A 254 -8.88 -3.02 9.67
N GLY A 255 -7.90 -3.73 10.21
CA GLY A 255 -6.52 -3.69 9.72
C GLY A 255 -5.64 -2.57 10.30
N ALA A 256 -6.17 -1.58 11.04
CA ALA A 256 -5.39 -0.47 11.59
C ALA A 256 -4.22 -0.93 12.48
N ARG A 257 -4.46 -1.87 13.40
CA ARG A 257 -3.39 -2.44 14.26
C ARG A 257 -2.32 -3.15 13.44
N THR A 258 -2.73 -3.97 12.48
CA THR A 258 -1.82 -4.69 11.59
C THR A 258 -0.96 -3.73 10.78
N LEU A 259 -1.57 -2.70 10.19
CA LEU A 259 -0.87 -1.67 9.44
C LEU A 259 0.20 -0.97 10.28
N VAL A 260 -0.19 -0.39 11.41
CA VAL A 260 0.74 0.38 12.27
C VAL A 260 1.87 -0.52 12.77
N ARG A 261 1.55 -1.71 13.30
CA ARG A 261 2.54 -2.67 13.79
C ARG A 261 3.55 -3.06 12.71
N THR A 262 3.07 -3.38 11.50
CA THR A 262 3.94 -3.76 10.38
C THR A 262 4.86 -2.61 9.99
N LEU A 263 4.33 -1.39 9.88
CA LEU A 263 5.11 -0.22 9.53
C LEU A 263 6.15 0.12 10.60
N LYS A 264 5.80 0.01 11.88
CA LYS A 264 6.74 0.21 12.99
C LYS A 264 7.88 -0.81 12.99
N ARG A 265 7.59 -2.10 12.70
CA ARG A 265 8.63 -3.12 12.51
C ARG A 265 9.59 -2.79 11.36
N MET A 266 9.10 -2.12 10.33
CA MET A 266 9.91 -1.64 9.20
C MET A 266 10.65 -0.32 9.49
N GLY A 267 10.50 0.23 10.69
CA GLY A 267 11.15 1.47 11.12
C GLY A 267 10.46 2.75 10.64
N TYR A 268 9.19 2.66 10.23
CA TYR A 268 8.41 3.86 9.95
C TYR A 268 8.08 4.62 11.23
N ARG A 269 8.01 5.94 11.11
CA ARG A 269 7.36 6.80 12.08
C ARG A 269 5.87 6.89 11.74
N CYS A 270 5.03 6.59 12.72
CA CYS A 270 3.59 6.55 12.55
C CYS A 270 2.93 7.57 13.46
N GLY A 271 2.00 8.36 12.94
CA GLY A 271 1.29 9.33 13.75
C GLY A 271 -0.07 9.72 13.18
N ILE A 272 -0.77 10.55 13.92
CA ILE A 272 -2.12 11.00 13.60
C ILE A 272 -2.23 12.50 13.60
N VAL A 273 -3.08 13.03 12.69
CA VAL A 273 -3.43 14.44 12.62
C VAL A 273 -4.93 14.54 12.43
N SER A 274 -5.65 15.07 13.40
CA SER A 274 -7.10 15.04 13.45
C SER A 274 -7.71 16.42 13.67
N GLY A 275 -8.87 16.64 13.06
CA GLY A 275 -9.79 17.71 13.43
C GLY A 275 -10.57 17.44 14.73
N GLY A 276 -10.44 16.22 15.27
CA GLY A 276 -11.01 15.81 16.56
C GLY A 276 -10.21 16.30 17.77
N PHE A 277 -10.18 15.52 18.86
CA PHE A 277 -9.75 16.03 20.18
C PHE A 277 -8.60 15.24 20.80
N THR A 278 -7.65 15.98 21.42
CA THR A 278 -6.48 15.40 22.10
C THR A 278 -6.88 14.36 23.16
N GLN A 279 -7.98 14.58 23.85
CA GLN A 279 -8.50 13.66 24.87
C GLN A 279 -8.79 12.25 24.35
N VAL A 280 -8.96 12.08 23.02
CA VAL A 280 -9.14 10.77 22.38
C VAL A 280 -7.89 10.38 21.59
N THR A 281 -7.25 11.33 20.90
CA THR A 281 -6.07 11.00 20.10
C THR A 281 -4.88 10.56 20.96
N ASP A 282 -4.72 11.09 22.20
CA ASP A 282 -3.67 10.65 23.12
C ASP A 282 -3.88 9.17 23.54
N HIS A 283 -5.13 8.75 23.72
CA HIS A 283 -5.43 7.34 23.94
C HIS A 283 -5.07 6.45 22.73
N LEU A 284 -5.32 6.93 21.49
CA LEU A 284 -4.93 6.19 20.28
C LEU A 284 -3.41 6.11 20.13
N VAL A 285 -2.68 7.15 20.52
CA VAL A 285 -1.21 7.16 20.54
C VAL A 285 -0.69 6.05 21.45
N GLU A 286 -1.22 5.94 22.66
CA GLU A 286 -0.84 4.87 23.61
C GLU A 286 -1.26 3.49 23.09
N LEU A 287 -2.50 3.36 22.58
CA LEU A 287 -3.08 2.10 22.13
C LEU A 287 -2.35 1.46 20.95
N LEU A 288 -1.82 2.28 20.03
CA LEU A 288 -1.15 1.87 18.81
C LEU A 288 0.36 2.11 18.81
N ASP A 289 0.93 2.61 19.91
CA ASP A 289 2.34 3.00 20.03
C ASP A 289 2.75 3.96 18.91
N LEU A 290 1.97 5.05 18.71
CA LEU A 290 2.27 6.05 17.69
C LEU A 290 3.37 7.00 18.17
N ASP A 291 4.11 7.57 17.21
CA ASP A 291 5.27 8.42 17.51
C ASP A 291 4.87 9.89 17.76
N PHE A 292 3.71 10.33 17.26
CA PHE A 292 3.23 11.73 17.39
C PHE A 292 1.73 11.85 17.13
N SER A 293 1.16 12.97 17.63
CA SER A 293 -0.22 13.38 17.33
C SER A 293 -0.36 14.88 17.21
N ALA A 294 -1.37 15.34 16.46
CA ALA A 294 -1.85 16.71 16.47
C ALA A 294 -3.37 16.72 16.35
N ALA A 295 -4.04 17.38 17.30
CA ALA A 295 -5.50 17.49 17.34
C ALA A 295 -5.90 18.75 18.11
N ASN A 296 -7.20 19.08 18.08
CA ASN A 296 -7.75 20.16 18.87
C ASN A 296 -7.88 19.72 20.34
N THR A 297 -7.95 20.68 21.25
CA THR A 297 -8.10 20.38 22.69
C THR A 297 -9.40 20.96 23.22
N LEU A 298 -10.25 20.11 23.82
CA LEU A 298 -11.43 20.56 24.56
C LEU A 298 -11.00 21.21 25.87
N GLU A 299 -11.58 22.37 26.18
CA GLU A 299 -11.36 23.00 27.48
C GLU A 299 -12.20 22.32 28.55
N VAL A 300 -11.52 21.88 29.62
CA VAL A 300 -12.14 21.28 30.81
C VAL A 300 -11.84 22.16 32.01
N VAL A 301 -12.87 22.57 32.74
CA VAL A 301 -12.76 23.32 33.99
C VAL A 301 -13.60 22.63 35.03
N ASP A 302 -13.03 22.38 36.20
CA ASP A 302 -13.69 21.71 37.34
C ASP A 302 -14.42 20.40 36.97
N GLY A 303 -13.77 19.60 36.07
CA GLY A 303 -14.31 18.31 35.62
C GLY A 303 -15.46 18.41 34.59
N THR A 304 -15.70 19.59 34.02
CA THR A 304 -16.79 19.85 33.09
C THR A 304 -16.26 20.46 31.77
N LEU A 305 -16.78 20.04 30.63
CA LEU A 305 -16.51 20.66 29.35
C LEU A 305 -17.11 22.05 29.29
N THR A 306 -16.30 23.05 28.94
CA THR A 306 -16.76 24.45 28.86
C THR A 306 -17.50 24.78 27.58
N GLY A 307 -17.45 23.89 26.58
CA GLY A 307 -17.93 24.16 25.24
C GLY A 307 -16.94 24.98 24.37
N ARG A 308 -15.65 25.04 24.76
CA ARG A 308 -14.62 25.76 24.04
C ARG A 308 -13.47 24.85 23.63
N VAL A 309 -12.82 25.23 22.55
CA VAL A 309 -11.55 24.66 22.08
C VAL A 309 -10.42 25.60 22.51
N VAL A 310 -9.32 25.05 23.01
CA VAL A 310 -8.12 25.80 23.40
C VAL A 310 -6.96 25.53 22.44
N GLY A 311 -6.10 26.53 22.28
CA GLY A 311 -4.94 26.44 21.38
C GLY A 311 -5.27 26.74 19.92
N GLU A 312 -4.32 26.41 19.03
CA GLU A 312 -4.49 26.56 17.59
C GLU A 312 -5.40 25.44 17.05
N ILE A 313 -6.30 25.81 16.14
CA ILE A 313 -7.22 24.85 15.52
C ILE A 313 -6.48 24.08 14.42
N VAL A 314 -6.54 22.77 14.48
CA VAL A 314 -6.10 21.86 13.45
C VAL A 314 -7.21 21.71 12.42
N ASP A 315 -7.21 22.62 11.46
CA ASP A 315 -8.09 22.63 10.29
C ASP A 315 -7.40 21.99 9.07
N ARG A 316 -7.99 22.14 7.90
CA ARG A 316 -7.45 21.61 6.64
C ARG A 316 -6.00 22.08 6.36
N PRO A 317 -5.65 23.39 6.36
CA PRO A 317 -4.26 23.85 6.29
C PRO A 317 -3.41 23.35 7.47
N GLY A 318 -3.98 23.35 8.68
CA GLY A 318 -3.34 22.90 9.90
C GLY A 318 -2.86 21.45 9.83
N LYS A 319 -3.62 20.55 9.18
CA LYS A 319 -3.21 19.17 8.94
C LYS A 319 -1.93 19.09 8.08
N ALA A 320 -1.85 19.86 7.01
CA ALA A 320 -0.65 19.91 6.17
C ALA A 320 0.56 20.54 6.90
N VAL A 321 0.32 21.55 7.75
CA VAL A 321 1.35 22.14 8.61
C VAL A 321 1.88 21.12 9.60
N ALA A 322 1.00 20.34 10.24
CA ALA A 322 1.39 19.28 11.17
C ALA A 322 2.24 18.20 10.48
N LEU A 323 1.84 17.72 9.29
CA LEU A 323 2.63 16.78 8.49
C LEU A 323 4.04 17.32 8.22
N ARG A 324 4.16 18.56 7.75
CA ARG A 324 5.46 19.18 7.45
C ARG A 324 6.33 19.33 8.70
N ARG A 325 5.71 19.72 9.84
CA ARG A 325 6.40 19.85 11.11
C ARG A 325 6.97 18.49 11.55
N PHE A 326 6.16 17.44 11.59
CA PHE A 326 6.61 16.11 12.00
C PHE A 326 7.67 15.54 11.04
N ALA A 327 7.52 15.74 9.74
CA ALA A 327 8.53 15.34 8.78
C ALA A 327 9.88 16.04 9.05
N ALA A 328 9.86 17.34 9.35
CA ALA A 328 11.06 18.12 9.67
C ALA A 328 11.69 17.69 11.02
N GLU A 329 10.89 17.52 12.06
CA GLU A 329 11.34 17.06 13.40
C GLU A 329 12.01 15.69 13.35
N MET A 330 11.53 14.80 12.47
CA MET A 330 12.07 13.46 12.30
C MET A 330 13.13 13.36 11.20
N GLY A 331 13.48 14.47 10.54
CA GLY A 331 14.47 14.49 9.47
C GLY A 331 14.04 13.70 8.23
N VAL A 332 12.72 13.57 7.97
CA VAL A 332 12.16 12.82 6.84
C VAL A 332 11.74 13.80 5.74
N PRO A 333 12.28 13.70 4.51
CA PRO A 333 11.82 14.50 3.39
C PRO A 333 10.33 14.23 3.08
N LEU A 334 9.58 15.25 2.67
CA LEU A 334 8.16 15.08 2.32
C LEU A 334 7.91 14.01 1.24
N SER A 335 8.82 13.85 0.29
CA SER A 335 8.75 12.76 -0.70
C SER A 335 8.78 11.35 -0.09
N GLN A 336 9.21 11.22 1.17
CA GLN A 336 9.24 9.96 1.91
C GLN A 336 8.09 9.83 2.92
N THR A 337 7.11 10.72 2.88
CA THR A 337 5.92 10.66 3.72
C THR A 337 4.74 10.00 3.00
N VAL A 338 3.84 9.44 3.79
CA VAL A 338 2.53 8.94 3.36
C VAL A 338 1.48 9.64 4.19
N ALA A 339 0.37 10.05 3.59
CA ALA A 339 -0.79 10.58 4.28
C ALA A 339 -2.05 9.80 3.88
N VAL A 340 -2.89 9.48 4.86
CA VAL A 340 -4.12 8.72 4.67
C VAL A 340 -5.28 9.49 5.30
N GLY A 341 -6.38 9.66 4.57
CA GLY A 341 -7.57 10.37 5.06
C GLY A 341 -8.79 10.09 4.19
N ASP A 342 -9.98 10.51 4.65
CA ASP A 342 -11.26 10.24 3.99
C ASP A 342 -12.01 11.50 3.52
N GLY A 343 -11.68 12.67 4.08
CA GLY A 343 -12.46 13.88 3.94
C GLY A 343 -11.81 15.02 3.17
N ALA A 344 -12.59 16.04 2.82
CA ALA A 344 -12.08 17.26 2.17
C ALA A 344 -11.10 18.05 3.06
N ASN A 345 -11.15 17.86 4.37
CA ASN A 345 -10.21 18.38 5.36
C ASN A 345 -8.80 17.78 5.26
N ASP A 346 -8.62 16.68 4.50
CA ASP A 346 -7.33 16.01 4.31
C ASP A 346 -6.63 16.41 3.01
N ILE A 347 -7.31 17.11 2.12
CA ILE A 347 -6.80 17.43 0.77
C ILE A 347 -5.39 18.02 0.83
N ASP A 348 -5.17 19.03 1.68
CA ASP A 348 -3.88 19.73 1.74
C ASP A 348 -2.79 18.84 2.36
N MET A 349 -3.14 17.98 3.31
CA MET A 349 -2.24 17.00 3.91
C MET A 349 -1.84 15.91 2.90
N LEU A 350 -2.80 15.33 2.19
CA LEU A 350 -2.53 14.32 1.16
C LEU A 350 -1.69 14.91 0.02
N THR A 351 -2.04 16.12 -0.45
CA THR A 351 -1.30 16.80 -1.52
C THR A 351 0.15 17.14 -1.11
N ALA A 352 0.39 17.44 0.17
CA ALA A 352 1.72 17.74 0.68
C ALA A 352 2.61 16.51 0.88
N ALA A 353 2.01 15.33 1.00
CA ALA A 353 2.72 14.08 1.21
C ALA A 353 3.43 13.58 -0.05
N GLY A 354 4.39 12.68 0.12
CA GLY A 354 5.02 11.97 -0.99
C GLY A 354 4.18 10.82 -1.55
N LEU A 355 3.08 10.46 -0.86
CA LEU A 355 2.01 9.57 -1.31
C LEU A 355 0.75 9.89 -0.51
N GLY A 356 -0.25 10.44 -1.16
CA GLY A 356 -1.56 10.72 -0.58
C GLY A 356 -2.56 9.62 -0.92
N ILE A 357 -3.13 8.97 0.10
CA ILE A 357 -4.07 7.86 -0.03
C ILE A 357 -5.45 8.29 0.48
N ALA A 358 -6.43 8.29 -0.39
CA ALA A 358 -7.83 8.52 -0.05
C ALA A 358 -8.47 7.19 0.41
N PHE A 359 -8.85 7.08 1.69
CA PHE A 359 -9.40 5.85 2.27
C PHE A 359 -10.91 5.97 2.46
N ASN A 360 -11.69 5.12 1.79
CA ASN A 360 -13.17 5.17 1.77
C ASN A 360 -13.72 6.60 1.57
N ALA A 361 -13.00 7.38 0.77
CA ALA A 361 -13.09 8.82 0.76
C ALA A 361 -14.25 9.35 -0.07
N LYS A 362 -14.66 10.56 0.30
CA LYS A 362 -15.61 11.37 -0.46
C LYS A 362 -15.03 11.74 -1.84
N PRO A 363 -15.88 11.96 -2.87
CA PRO A 363 -15.41 12.19 -4.25
C PRO A 363 -14.39 13.31 -4.39
N ALA A 364 -14.52 14.40 -3.61
CA ALA A 364 -13.62 15.55 -3.67
C ALA A 364 -12.17 15.18 -3.30
N LEU A 365 -11.95 14.31 -2.31
CA LEU A 365 -10.62 13.86 -1.93
C LEU A 365 -10.07 12.85 -2.92
N ARG A 366 -10.90 11.91 -3.40
CA ARG A 366 -10.49 10.93 -4.43
C ARG A 366 -9.99 11.58 -5.72
N ALA A 367 -10.52 12.75 -6.06
CA ALA A 367 -10.13 13.47 -7.29
C ALA A 367 -8.71 14.06 -7.21
N VAL A 368 -8.16 14.27 -6.03
CA VAL A 368 -6.86 14.95 -5.83
C VAL A 368 -5.80 14.05 -5.19
N ALA A 369 -6.17 12.92 -4.60
CA ALA A 369 -5.26 11.95 -4.02
C ALA A 369 -4.45 11.21 -5.12
N ASP A 370 -3.25 10.76 -4.79
CA ASP A 370 -2.44 9.94 -5.69
C ASP A 370 -3.10 8.59 -5.97
N THR A 371 -3.81 8.06 -4.97
CA THR A 371 -4.56 6.80 -5.08
C THR A 371 -5.71 6.73 -4.07
N ALA A 372 -6.61 5.77 -4.26
CA ALA A 372 -7.74 5.53 -3.37
C ALA A 372 -7.88 4.05 -3.00
N ILE A 373 -8.37 3.81 -1.78
CA ILE A 373 -8.79 2.51 -1.27
C ILE A 373 -10.27 2.63 -0.91
N ASN A 374 -11.12 1.87 -1.59
CA ASN A 374 -12.56 1.80 -1.31
C ASN A 374 -12.94 0.47 -0.62
N GLN A 375 -11.96 -0.26 -0.13
CA GLN A 375 -12.12 -1.47 0.67
C GLN A 375 -12.07 -1.11 2.17
N PRO A 376 -12.85 -1.78 3.04
CA PRO A 376 -12.95 -1.41 4.46
C PRO A 376 -11.76 -1.88 5.30
N TYR A 377 -10.60 -2.10 4.71
CA TYR A 377 -9.41 -2.64 5.37
C TYR A 377 -8.24 -1.66 5.24
N LEU A 378 -7.88 -1.02 6.35
CA LEU A 378 -6.83 0.01 6.35
C LEU A 378 -5.44 -0.58 6.05
N ASP A 379 -5.20 -1.84 6.40
CA ASP A 379 -3.95 -2.54 6.08
C ASP A 379 -3.73 -2.79 4.58
N ALA A 380 -4.72 -2.52 3.73
CA ALA A 380 -4.54 -2.49 2.28
C ALA A 380 -3.51 -1.42 1.82
N VAL A 381 -3.24 -0.41 2.64
CA VAL A 381 -2.12 0.55 2.46
C VAL A 381 -0.78 -0.18 2.30
N LEU A 382 -0.56 -1.30 2.98
CA LEU A 382 0.68 -2.09 2.88
C LEU A 382 0.95 -2.57 1.45
N PHE A 383 -0.10 -2.92 0.70
CA PHE A 383 0.04 -3.37 -0.68
C PHE A 383 0.52 -2.24 -1.59
N PHE A 384 0.09 -1.01 -1.36
CA PHE A 384 0.61 0.14 -2.10
C PHE A 384 2.08 0.41 -1.80
N LEU A 385 2.54 0.08 -0.60
CA LEU A 385 3.95 0.13 -0.24
C LEU A 385 4.76 -1.09 -0.72
N GLY A 386 4.11 -2.04 -1.40
CA GLY A 386 4.74 -3.26 -1.95
C GLY A 386 5.00 -4.34 -0.92
N ILE A 387 4.30 -4.32 0.21
CA ILE A 387 4.41 -5.32 1.27
C ILE A 387 3.31 -6.35 1.03
N SER A 388 3.67 -7.62 0.92
CA SER A 388 2.70 -8.68 0.69
C SER A 388 2.01 -9.14 1.99
N ARG A 389 0.86 -9.77 1.86
CA ARG A 389 0.17 -10.41 3.00
C ARG A 389 1.03 -11.52 3.60
N ASP A 390 1.68 -12.30 2.75
CA ASP A 390 2.53 -13.42 3.18
C ASP A 390 3.71 -12.90 4.05
N ASP A 391 4.30 -11.73 3.72
CA ASP A 391 5.35 -11.09 4.55
C ASP A 391 4.81 -10.64 5.92
N VAL A 392 3.59 -10.10 5.95
CA VAL A 392 2.94 -9.66 7.20
C VAL A 392 2.65 -10.86 8.09
N GLU A 393 2.07 -11.92 7.55
CA GLU A 393 1.73 -13.13 8.29
C GLU A 393 2.99 -13.82 8.82
N ALA A 394 4.02 -13.96 8.01
CA ALA A 394 5.31 -14.53 8.45
C ALA A 394 5.96 -13.70 9.58
N ALA A 395 5.86 -12.36 9.52
CA ALA A 395 6.36 -11.50 10.57
C ALA A 395 5.52 -11.58 11.86
N ASP A 396 4.21 -11.79 11.75
CA ASP A 396 3.32 -11.96 12.89
C ASP A 396 3.52 -13.33 13.55
N GLU A 397 3.68 -14.40 12.78
CA GLU A 397 4.00 -15.74 13.27
C GLU A 397 5.35 -15.79 14.02
N ALA A 398 6.33 -14.99 13.58
CA ALA A 398 7.65 -14.90 14.22
C ALA A 398 7.66 -14.08 15.51
N ASP A 399 6.58 -13.35 15.84
CA ASP A 399 6.49 -12.49 17.02
C ASP A 399 5.90 -13.23 18.23
N PRO A 400 6.71 -13.53 19.27
CA PRO A 400 6.21 -14.26 20.45
C PRO A 400 5.10 -13.51 21.21
N ALA A 401 5.05 -12.18 21.12
CA ALA A 401 4.03 -11.37 21.78
C ALA A 401 2.66 -11.49 21.12
N LEU A 402 2.61 -11.87 19.85
CA LEU A 402 1.39 -12.07 19.07
C LEU A 402 0.93 -13.51 19.06
N GLY A 403 1.83 -14.50 19.18
CA GLY A 403 1.54 -15.92 19.10
C GLY A 403 0.52 -16.44 20.12
N ALA A 404 0.20 -15.63 21.13
CA ALA A 404 -0.84 -15.93 22.12
C ALA A 404 -2.17 -15.16 21.92
N ALA A 405 -2.18 -14.13 21.07
CA ALA A 405 -3.30 -13.17 20.96
C ALA A 405 -3.99 -13.15 19.58
N VAL A 406 -3.36 -13.70 18.54
CA VAL A 406 -3.83 -13.53 17.15
C VAL A 406 -4.80 -14.62 16.72
N TYR A 407 -4.80 -15.75 17.37
CA TYR A 407 -5.75 -16.82 17.05
C TYR A 407 -6.75 -16.96 18.20
N GLY A 408 -7.97 -16.50 18.01
CA GLY A 408 -9.09 -16.95 18.82
C GLY A 408 -9.22 -18.48 18.71
N PRO A 409 -9.81 -19.18 19.72
CA PRO A 409 -9.92 -20.64 19.72
C PRO A 409 -10.70 -21.23 18.54
N ASP A 410 -11.26 -20.41 17.68
CA ASP A 410 -12.03 -20.75 16.47
C ASP A 410 -11.35 -20.33 15.15
N GLY A 411 -10.12 -19.80 15.19
CA GLY A 411 -9.38 -19.37 14.00
C GLY A 411 -9.94 -18.08 13.37
N SER A 412 -10.78 -17.32 14.05
CA SER A 412 -11.28 -16.03 13.62
C SER A 412 -10.31 -14.89 13.99
N TRP A 413 -10.18 -13.92 13.04
CA TRP A 413 -9.36 -12.71 13.19
C TRP A 413 -10.08 -11.67 14.05
#